data_64ec970eed15f3e6f6174a59c68c1183
#
_entry.id   64ec970eed15f3e6f6174a59c68c1183
#
_cell.length_a   1.000
_cell.length_b   1.000
_cell.length_c   1.000
_cell.angle_alpha   90.00
_cell.angle_beta   90.00
_cell.angle_gamma   90.00
#
_symmetry.space_group_name_H-M   'P 1'
#
loop_
_entity.id
_entity.type
_entity.pdbx_description
1 polymer ?
#
loop_
_entity_poly.entity_id
_entity_poly.type
_entity_poly.pdbx_seq_one_letter_code
_entity_poly.pdbx_strand_id
1 'polypeptide(L)'
;MDMKEKNWKTLLLCLLIPPAAGGLGALLAGGFGESYGAMYKPLLSPPGWVFPIVWTALYLLMGCASYLVLTSEASEPRKRRALTVYAVQLGLNLLWPLFFFRLGWYVFAFIWLIALLAAVLACRLLFRYIEKRAGDLLLPYVIWLFFAAYLNLGVAILN
;
A
#
# COMPACT_ATOMS: atom_id res chain seq x y z
N MET A 1 23.44 -22.54 11.16
CA MET A 1 22.52 -21.93 10.15
C MET A 1 23.05 -20.54 9.85
N ASP A 2 23.59 -20.38 8.64
CA ASP A 2 24.46 -19.27 8.24
C ASP A 2 23.68 -17.93 8.22
N MET A 3 24.28 -16.83 8.69
CA MET A 3 23.66 -15.48 8.69
C MET A 3 23.21 -15.06 7.27
N LYS A 4 23.89 -15.54 6.22
CA LYS A 4 23.49 -15.32 4.82
C LYS A 4 22.17 -16.03 4.47
N GLU A 5 21.92 -17.24 4.96
CA GLU A 5 20.67 -17.96 4.70
C GLU A 5 19.45 -17.31 5.38
N LYS A 6 19.65 -16.73 6.56
CA LYS A 6 18.58 -16.04 7.28
C LYS A 6 18.15 -14.74 6.57
N ASN A 7 19.09 -14.06 5.91
CA ASN A 7 18.80 -12.79 5.24
C ASN A 7 17.98 -12.95 3.95
N TRP A 8 18.22 -13.96 3.10
CA TRP A 8 17.44 -14.11 1.88
C TRP A 8 15.99 -14.61 2.15
N LYS A 9 15.79 -15.47 3.15
CA LYS A 9 14.45 -15.90 3.57
C LYS A 9 13.64 -14.75 4.12
N THR A 10 14.25 -13.89 4.92
CA THR A 10 13.63 -12.68 5.43
C THR A 10 13.28 -11.71 4.29
N LEU A 11 14.18 -11.52 3.32
CA LEU A 11 13.90 -10.70 2.15
C LEU A 11 12.71 -11.25 1.34
N LEU A 12 12.69 -12.55 1.09
CA LEU A 12 11.61 -13.20 0.36
C LEU A 12 10.26 -13.01 1.08
N LEU A 13 10.21 -13.20 2.39
CA LEU A 13 8.99 -12.96 3.18
C LEU A 13 8.54 -11.50 3.10
N CYS A 14 9.46 -10.56 3.24
CA CYS A 14 9.15 -9.13 3.12
C CYS A 14 8.60 -8.78 1.71
N LEU A 15 9.14 -9.38 0.66
CA LEU A 15 8.69 -9.15 -0.72
C LEU A 15 7.35 -9.83 -1.04
N LEU A 16 6.98 -10.92 -0.36
CA LEU A 16 5.74 -11.66 -0.62
C LEU A 16 4.54 -11.12 0.17
N ILE A 17 4.75 -10.59 1.38
CA ILE A 17 3.66 -10.12 2.25
C ILE A 17 2.82 -9.01 1.60
N PRO A 18 3.40 -7.91 1.06
CA PRO A 18 2.58 -6.84 0.48
C PRO A 18 1.78 -7.26 -0.75
N PRO A 19 2.34 -7.96 -1.75
CA PRO A 19 1.55 -8.41 -2.90
C PRO A 19 0.51 -9.47 -2.51
N ALA A 20 0.77 -10.31 -1.49
CA ALA A 20 -0.23 -11.23 -0.97
C ALA A 20 -1.42 -10.48 -0.35
N ALA A 21 -1.16 -9.43 0.43
CA ALA A 21 -2.22 -8.55 0.96
C ALA A 21 -2.99 -7.85 -0.16
N GLY A 22 -2.29 -7.32 -1.17
CA GLY A 22 -2.92 -6.71 -2.35
C GLY A 22 -3.77 -7.68 -3.16
N GLY A 23 -3.28 -8.91 -3.38
CA GLY A 23 -4.00 -9.98 -4.04
C GLY A 23 -5.27 -10.39 -3.28
N LEU A 24 -5.18 -10.48 -1.96
CA LEU A 24 -6.34 -10.75 -1.10
C LEU A 24 -7.36 -9.60 -1.20
N GLY A 25 -6.92 -8.34 -1.17
CA GLY A 25 -7.79 -7.18 -1.38
C GLY A 25 -8.51 -7.21 -2.74
N ALA A 26 -7.79 -7.59 -3.80
CA ALA A 26 -8.35 -7.76 -5.14
C ALA A 26 -9.42 -8.87 -5.18
N LEU A 27 -9.19 -9.99 -4.51
CA LEU A 27 -10.17 -11.08 -4.38
C LEU A 27 -11.42 -10.63 -3.62
N LEU A 28 -11.25 -9.92 -2.51
CA LEU A 28 -12.36 -9.37 -1.72
C LEU A 28 -13.19 -8.34 -2.52
N ALA A 29 -12.55 -7.61 -3.42
CA ALA A 29 -13.22 -6.67 -4.31
C ALA A 29 -14.06 -7.34 -5.41
N GLY A 30 -13.85 -8.63 -5.68
CA GLY A 30 -14.56 -9.35 -6.75
C GLY A 30 -14.02 -9.08 -8.16
N GLY A 31 -12.79 -8.54 -8.26
CA GLY A 31 -12.17 -8.11 -9.51
C GLY A 31 -12.32 -6.62 -9.78
N PHE A 32 -11.40 -6.05 -10.55
CA PHE A 32 -11.35 -4.60 -10.79
C PHE A 32 -11.93 -4.18 -12.14
N GLY A 33 -11.96 -5.08 -13.14
CA GLY A 33 -12.14 -4.73 -14.54
C GLY A 33 -13.52 -4.20 -14.90
N GLU A 34 -14.57 -4.94 -14.56
CA GLU A 34 -15.95 -4.59 -14.91
C GLU A 34 -16.44 -3.36 -14.12
N SER A 35 -16.20 -3.37 -12.81
CA SER A 35 -16.60 -2.25 -11.94
C SER A 35 -15.94 -0.93 -12.35
N TYR A 36 -14.64 -0.95 -12.64
CA TYR A 36 -13.93 0.25 -13.08
C TYR A 36 -14.37 0.73 -14.47
N GLY A 37 -14.72 -0.20 -15.36
CA GLY A 37 -15.24 0.11 -16.69
C GLY A 37 -16.56 0.89 -16.68
N ALA A 38 -17.45 0.54 -15.75
CA ALA A 38 -18.80 1.10 -15.66
C ALA A 38 -18.90 2.46 -14.95
N MET A 39 -17.86 2.88 -14.22
CA MET A 39 -17.87 4.13 -13.45
C MET A 39 -17.69 5.37 -14.33
N TYR A 40 -18.37 6.47 -13.98
CA TYR A 40 -17.98 7.81 -14.42
C TYR A 40 -16.68 8.21 -13.73
N LYS A 41 -15.70 8.64 -14.52
CA LYS A 41 -14.34 8.87 -14.04
C LYS A 41 -13.90 10.31 -14.26
N PRO A 42 -13.13 10.91 -13.31
CA PRO A 42 -12.57 12.24 -13.50
C PRO A 42 -11.53 12.25 -14.63
N LEU A 43 -11.16 13.45 -15.07
CA LEU A 43 -10.05 13.66 -16.01
C LEU A 43 -8.77 13.00 -15.47
N LEU A 44 -7.89 12.56 -16.36
CA LEU A 44 -6.62 11.88 -16.05
C LEU A 44 -6.78 10.48 -15.44
N SER A 45 -7.97 9.89 -15.44
CA SER A 45 -8.13 8.50 -14.99
C SER A 45 -7.38 7.54 -15.92
N PRO A 46 -6.45 6.74 -15.38
CA PRO A 46 -5.66 5.82 -16.20
C PRO A 46 -6.52 4.65 -16.69
N PRO A 47 -6.13 3.98 -17.77
CA PRO A 47 -6.71 2.71 -18.16
C PRO A 47 -6.56 1.66 -17.04
N GLY A 48 -7.51 0.72 -16.94
CA GLY A 48 -7.56 -0.27 -15.85
C GLY A 48 -6.29 -1.13 -15.71
N TRP A 49 -5.59 -1.40 -16.83
CA TRP A 49 -4.36 -2.20 -16.82
C TRP A 49 -3.17 -1.52 -16.14
N VAL A 50 -3.21 -0.19 -15.93
CA VAL A 50 -2.15 0.55 -15.23
C VAL A 50 -2.09 0.18 -13.75
N PHE A 51 -3.26 -0.07 -13.12
CA PHE A 51 -3.33 -0.35 -11.68
C PHE A 51 -2.52 -1.57 -11.25
N PRO A 52 -2.66 -2.77 -11.87
CA PRO A 52 -1.86 -3.93 -11.48
C PRO A 52 -0.35 -3.68 -11.59
N ILE A 53 0.10 -2.98 -12.62
CA ILE A 53 1.53 -2.67 -12.83
C ILE A 53 2.04 -1.77 -11.71
N VAL A 54 1.35 -0.66 -11.45
CA VAL A 54 1.76 0.30 -10.41
C VAL A 54 1.73 -0.36 -9.03
N TRP A 55 0.64 -1.05 -8.68
CA TRP A 55 0.53 -1.71 -7.38
C TRP A 55 1.58 -2.79 -7.17
N THR A 56 1.91 -3.58 -8.19
CA THR A 56 2.99 -4.56 -8.10
C THR A 56 4.32 -3.89 -7.77
N ALA A 57 4.67 -2.81 -8.47
CA ALA A 57 5.89 -2.05 -8.20
C ALA A 57 5.88 -1.47 -6.76
N LEU A 58 4.77 -0.90 -6.33
CA LEU A 58 4.63 -0.33 -4.97
C LEU A 58 4.76 -1.40 -3.88
N TYR A 59 4.15 -2.57 -4.05
CA TYR A 59 4.26 -3.68 -3.10
C TYR A 59 5.70 -4.20 -2.99
N LEU A 60 6.44 -4.27 -4.10
CA LEU A 60 7.87 -4.64 -4.07
C LEU A 60 8.70 -3.59 -3.31
N LEU A 61 8.44 -2.30 -3.53
CA LEU A 61 9.11 -1.22 -2.80
C LEU A 61 8.79 -1.27 -1.29
N MET A 62 7.54 -1.54 -0.92
CA MET A 62 7.13 -1.76 0.48
C MET A 62 7.86 -2.95 1.11
N GLY A 63 8.00 -4.06 0.37
CA GLY A 63 8.73 -5.24 0.81
C GLY A 63 10.21 -4.93 1.05
N CYS A 64 10.87 -4.25 0.10
CA CYS A 64 12.25 -3.80 0.27
C CYS A 64 12.40 -2.86 1.48
N ALA A 65 11.48 -1.91 1.65
CA ALA A 65 11.50 -0.98 2.78
C ALA A 65 11.39 -1.70 4.13
N SER A 66 10.46 -2.64 4.26
CA SER A 66 10.29 -3.43 5.49
C SER A 66 11.50 -4.31 5.79
N TYR A 67 12.13 -4.88 4.77
CA TYR A 67 13.38 -5.64 4.90
C TYR A 67 14.52 -4.77 5.47
N LEU A 68 14.71 -3.56 4.94
CA LEU A 68 15.74 -2.64 5.42
C LEU A 68 15.54 -2.28 6.90
N VAL A 69 14.29 -2.09 7.33
CA VAL A 69 13.98 -1.81 8.75
C VAL A 69 14.26 -3.04 9.62
N LEU A 70 13.84 -4.24 9.19
CA LEU A 70 14.05 -5.48 9.93
C LEU A 70 15.53 -5.80 10.14
N THR A 71 16.36 -5.56 9.12
CA THR A 71 17.79 -5.86 9.14
C THR A 71 18.66 -4.73 9.66
N SER A 72 18.07 -3.59 10.02
CA SER A 72 18.79 -2.45 10.60
C SER A 72 19.31 -2.75 12.02
N GLU A 73 20.28 -1.98 12.48
CA GLU A 73 20.81 -2.05 13.84
C GLU A 73 19.99 -1.28 14.88
N ALA A 74 18.81 -0.77 14.49
CA ALA A 74 17.93 -0.05 15.42
C ALA A 74 17.45 -0.97 16.54
N SER A 75 17.12 -0.37 17.68
CA SER A 75 16.60 -1.10 18.83
C SER A 75 15.28 -1.81 18.51
N GLU A 76 15.06 -3.00 19.08
CA GLU A 76 13.85 -3.80 18.85
C GLU A 76 12.54 -3.03 19.12
N PRO A 77 12.41 -2.19 20.17
CA PRO A 77 11.20 -1.40 20.36
C PRO A 77 10.89 -0.43 19.21
N ARG A 78 11.93 0.16 18.60
CA ARG A 78 11.77 1.06 17.45
C ARG A 78 11.31 0.31 16.19
N LYS A 79 11.96 -0.82 15.89
CA LYS A 79 11.56 -1.69 14.79
C LYS A 79 10.12 -2.16 14.94
N ARG A 80 9.78 -2.67 16.14
CA ARG A 80 8.43 -3.14 16.43
C ARG A 80 7.38 -2.07 16.21
N ARG A 81 7.59 -0.85 16.72
CA ARG A 81 6.69 0.28 16.50
C ARG A 81 6.51 0.60 15.03
N ALA A 82 7.59 0.70 14.27
CA ALA A 82 7.56 0.99 12.85
C ALA A 82 6.83 -0.10 12.04
N LEU A 83 7.11 -1.37 12.34
CA LEU A 83 6.49 -2.51 11.66
C LEU A 83 5.02 -2.70 12.07
N THR A 84 4.61 -2.29 13.28
CA THR A 84 3.19 -2.26 13.66
C THR A 84 2.42 -1.25 12.81
N VAL A 85 2.94 -0.03 12.63
CA VAL A 85 2.31 0.98 11.76
C VAL A 85 2.32 0.51 10.30
N TYR A 86 3.38 -0.17 9.87
CA TYR A 86 3.44 -0.79 8.55
C TYR A 86 2.35 -1.87 8.36
N ALA A 87 2.11 -2.73 9.34
CA ALA A 87 1.06 -3.73 9.28
C ALA A 87 -0.34 -3.09 9.26
N VAL A 88 -0.56 -2.03 10.04
CA VAL A 88 -1.81 -1.27 10.06
C VAL A 88 -2.10 -0.67 8.69
N GLN A 89 -1.13 0.05 8.08
CA GLN A 89 -1.34 0.63 6.76
C GLN A 89 -1.59 -0.45 5.68
N LEU A 90 -0.94 -1.61 5.79
CA LEU A 90 -1.15 -2.71 4.86
C LEU A 90 -2.56 -3.31 4.99
N GLY A 91 -3.08 -3.42 6.21
CA GLY A 91 -4.47 -3.81 6.48
C GLY A 91 -5.49 -2.81 5.93
N LEU A 92 -5.24 -1.50 6.12
CA LEU A 92 -6.08 -0.46 5.53
C LEU A 92 -6.07 -0.51 4.00
N ASN A 93 -4.89 -0.73 3.40
CA ASN A 93 -4.73 -0.89 1.96
C ASN A 93 -5.50 -2.10 1.42
N LEU A 94 -5.44 -3.23 2.11
CA LEU A 94 -6.14 -4.47 1.75
C LEU A 94 -7.66 -4.26 1.69
N LEU A 95 -8.23 -3.49 2.60
CA LEU A 95 -9.68 -3.32 2.71
C LEU A 95 -10.25 -2.22 1.81
N TRP A 96 -9.45 -1.25 1.37
CA TRP A 96 -9.92 -0.15 0.52
C TRP A 96 -10.63 -0.63 -0.77
N PRO A 97 -10.11 -1.65 -1.52
CA PRO A 97 -10.78 -2.11 -2.74
C PRO A 97 -12.16 -2.72 -2.51
N LEU A 98 -12.37 -3.33 -1.35
CA LEU A 98 -13.69 -3.84 -0.96
C LEU A 98 -14.73 -2.72 -0.90
N PHE A 99 -14.39 -1.60 -0.23
CA PHE A 99 -15.31 -0.47 -0.08
C PHE A 99 -15.54 0.24 -1.41
N PHE A 100 -14.50 0.41 -2.20
CA PHE A 100 -14.55 1.17 -3.44
C PHE A 100 -15.19 0.38 -4.58
N PHE A 101 -14.70 -0.84 -4.88
CA PHE A 101 -15.13 -1.59 -6.06
C PHE A 101 -16.34 -2.48 -5.80
N ARG A 102 -16.38 -3.19 -4.68
CA ARG A 102 -17.44 -4.16 -4.42
C ARG A 102 -18.68 -3.52 -3.80
N LEU A 103 -18.50 -2.64 -2.82
CA LEU A 103 -19.62 -2.02 -2.10
C LEU A 103 -20.09 -0.71 -2.75
N GLY A 104 -19.26 -0.07 -3.59
CA GLY A 104 -19.60 1.21 -4.22
C GLY A 104 -19.73 2.37 -3.21
N TRP A 105 -19.14 2.23 -2.02
CA TRP A 105 -19.19 3.25 -0.96
C TRP A 105 -18.10 4.30 -1.18
N TYR A 106 -18.18 5.03 -2.28
CA TYR A 106 -17.11 5.91 -2.76
C TYR A 106 -16.70 6.99 -1.77
N VAL A 107 -17.67 7.62 -1.08
CA VAL A 107 -17.38 8.64 -0.04
C VAL A 107 -16.70 7.99 1.17
N PHE A 108 -17.19 6.84 1.63
CA PHE A 108 -16.55 6.10 2.72
C PHE A 108 -15.16 5.63 2.33
N ALA A 109 -14.99 5.09 1.12
CA ALA A 109 -13.71 4.67 0.57
C ALA A 109 -12.72 5.84 0.49
N PHE A 110 -13.18 7.06 0.21
CA PHE A 110 -12.35 8.26 0.23
C PHE A 110 -11.86 8.60 1.65
N ILE A 111 -12.76 8.59 2.64
CA ILE A 111 -12.38 8.82 4.05
C ILE A 111 -11.38 7.76 4.51
N TRP A 112 -11.63 6.48 4.15
CA TRP A 112 -10.72 5.37 4.42
C TRP A 112 -9.35 5.55 3.78
N LEU A 113 -9.31 6.04 2.54
CA LEU A 113 -8.07 6.33 1.82
C LEU A 113 -7.26 7.47 2.47
N ILE A 114 -7.94 8.49 3.02
CA ILE A 114 -7.26 9.55 3.79
C ILE A 114 -6.65 8.98 5.07
N ALA A 115 -7.35 8.07 5.77
CA ALA A 115 -6.79 7.38 6.93
C ALA A 115 -5.58 6.50 6.54
N LEU A 116 -5.67 5.79 5.41
CA LEU A 116 -4.56 5.04 4.83
C LEU A 116 -3.36 5.96 4.52
N LEU A 117 -3.58 7.09 3.86
CA LEU A 117 -2.53 8.07 3.54
C LEU A 117 -1.84 8.58 4.81
N ALA A 118 -2.59 8.91 5.86
CA ALA A 118 -2.04 9.31 7.15
C ALA A 118 -1.16 8.20 7.77
N ALA A 119 -1.63 6.94 7.73
CA ALA A 119 -0.88 5.79 8.23
C ALA A 119 0.41 5.56 7.43
N VAL A 120 0.37 5.72 6.10
CA VAL A 120 1.55 5.57 5.24
C VAL A 120 2.56 6.70 5.48
N LEU A 121 2.11 7.94 5.68
CA LEU A 121 2.99 9.06 6.04
C LEU A 121 3.67 8.81 7.39
N ALA A 122 2.93 8.34 8.40
CA ALA A 122 3.49 7.97 9.69
C ALA A 122 4.50 6.80 9.55
N CYS A 123 4.16 5.78 8.78
CA CYS A 123 5.04 4.65 8.49
C CYS A 123 6.34 5.13 7.82
N ARG A 124 6.23 5.98 6.80
CA ARG A 124 7.38 6.54 6.09
C ARG A 124 8.31 7.33 7.02
N LEU A 125 7.76 8.14 7.92
CA LEU A 125 8.55 8.91 8.89
C LEU A 125 9.29 7.97 9.86
N LEU A 126 8.60 6.94 10.40
CA LEU A 126 9.22 5.97 11.30
C LEU A 126 10.31 5.15 10.59
N PHE A 127 10.05 4.71 9.37
CA PHE A 127 11.02 3.98 8.55
C PHE A 127 12.24 4.85 8.25
N ARG A 128 12.02 6.11 7.84
CA ARG A 128 13.11 7.05 7.54
C ARG A 128 13.96 7.38 8.76
N TYR A 129 13.35 7.40 9.96
CA TYR A 129 14.08 7.60 11.21
C TYR A 129 14.99 6.41 11.56
N ILE A 130 14.62 5.19 11.18
CA ILE A 130 15.40 3.97 11.38
C ILE A 130 16.44 3.80 10.28
N GLU A 131 16.00 3.87 9.02
CA GLU A 131 16.82 3.73 7.82
C GLU A 131 16.28 4.70 6.74
N LYS A 132 17.08 5.67 6.36
CA LYS A 132 16.68 6.71 5.40
C LYS A 132 16.17 6.14 4.09
N ARG A 133 16.85 5.13 3.55
CA ARG A 133 16.47 4.47 2.29
C ARG A 133 15.11 3.80 2.39
N ALA A 134 14.80 3.18 3.53
CA ALA A 134 13.50 2.55 3.75
C ALA A 134 12.34 3.56 3.67
N GLY A 135 12.51 4.74 4.26
CA GLY A 135 11.52 5.81 4.14
C GLY A 135 11.44 6.39 2.71
N ASP A 136 12.56 6.48 2.01
CA ASP A 136 12.59 7.02 0.64
C ASP A 136 11.92 6.05 -0.35
N LEU A 137 12.03 4.73 -0.15
CA LEU A 137 11.31 3.70 -0.93
C LEU A 137 9.78 3.78 -0.82
N LEU A 138 9.24 4.36 0.26
CA LEU A 138 7.80 4.58 0.42
C LEU A 138 7.29 5.87 -0.24
N LEU A 139 8.17 6.74 -0.74
CA LEU A 139 7.77 8.00 -1.36
C LEU A 139 6.89 7.79 -2.61
N PRO A 140 7.20 6.89 -3.57
CA PRO A 140 6.32 6.63 -4.70
C PRO A 140 4.92 6.18 -4.29
N TYR A 141 4.81 5.42 -3.20
CA TYR A 141 3.53 5.00 -2.66
C TYR A 141 2.72 6.18 -2.12
N VAL A 142 3.34 7.11 -1.39
CA VAL A 142 2.68 8.35 -0.93
C VAL A 142 2.16 9.15 -2.13
N ILE A 143 2.99 9.35 -3.16
CA ILE A 143 2.59 10.08 -4.39
C ILE A 143 1.40 9.39 -5.05
N TRP A 144 1.42 8.06 -5.18
CA TRP A 144 0.32 7.29 -5.74
C TRP A 144 -0.98 7.43 -4.92
N LEU A 145 -0.89 7.45 -3.59
CA LEU A 145 -2.07 7.62 -2.74
C LEU A 145 -2.71 9.01 -2.87
N PHE A 146 -1.93 10.07 -3.06
CA PHE A 146 -2.48 11.40 -3.40
C PHE A 146 -3.25 11.36 -4.73
N PHE A 147 -2.69 10.70 -5.73
CA PHE A 147 -3.35 10.53 -7.01
C PHE A 147 -4.61 9.64 -6.89
N ALA A 148 -4.54 8.54 -6.13
CA ALA A 148 -5.70 7.70 -5.85
C ALA A 148 -6.80 8.46 -5.09
N ALA A 149 -6.44 9.36 -4.17
CA ALA A 149 -7.40 10.21 -3.47
C ALA A 149 -8.12 11.16 -4.44
N TYR A 150 -7.40 11.75 -5.39
CA TYR A 150 -8.00 12.55 -6.46
C TYR A 150 -8.99 11.71 -7.29
N LEU A 151 -8.60 10.51 -7.71
CA LEU A 151 -9.47 9.62 -8.49
C LEU A 151 -10.72 9.21 -7.70
N ASN A 152 -10.53 8.81 -6.44
CA ASN A 152 -11.63 8.38 -5.57
C ASN A 152 -12.62 9.51 -5.32
N LEU A 153 -12.13 10.71 -5.03
CA LEU A 153 -12.99 11.90 -4.83
C LEU A 153 -13.77 12.22 -6.11
N GLY A 154 -13.09 12.19 -7.26
CA GLY A 154 -13.74 12.42 -8.55
C GLY A 154 -14.84 11.40 -8.84
N VAL A 155 -14.60 10.11 -8.59
CA VAL A 155 -15.64 9.08 -8.71
C VAL A 155 -16.77 9.31 -7.73
N ALA A 156 -16.49 9.69 -6.48
CA ALA A 156 -17.52 9.97 -5.47
C ALA A 156 -18.43 11.15 -5.83
N ILE A 157 -17.92 12.13 -6.58
CA ILE A 157 -18.70 13.30 -7.03
C ILE A 157 -19.52 12.97 -8.30
N LEU A 158 -19.02 12.08 -9.15
CA LEU A 158 -19.61 11.81 -10.47
C LEU A 158 -20.63 10.65 -10.47
N ASN A 159 -20.66 9.81 -9.42
CA ASN A 159 -21.53 8.65 -9.28
C ASN A 159 -22.35 8.70 -7.99
#